data_328e42a85f14eea0d549139bd2f873eb
#
_entry.id   328e42a85f14eea0d549139bd2f873eb
#
_cell.length_a   1.000
_cell.length_b   1.000
_cell.length_c   1.000
_cell.angle_alpha   90.00
_cell.angle_beta   90.00
_cell.angle_gamma   90.00
#
_symmetry.space_group_name_H-M   'P 1'
#
loop_
_entity.id
_entity.type
_entity.pdbx_description
1 polymer ?
#
loop_
_entity_poly.entity_id
_entity_poly.type
_entity_poly.pdbx_seq_one_letter_code
_entity_poly.pdbx_strand_id
1 'polypeptide(L)'
;DRYLLTATLRADGSSSFAKESRWGWFPSVALAWKVNNEAFLKDVEAINSLKLRLGWGVVGNQWAGSYAYGVTMASAASIWGTGFYAGNYPNRELKWEETNSFNVGLDLALFNNRIEFIADAYYKKTDNLLMQASLPTYVSGLIRAPWVNAGAMTNKGVEFTLNTHNIQTRDFTWTSGLTFSINHNEVTKLYSESSAISG
;
A
#
# COMPACT_ATOMS: atom_id res chain seq x y z
N ASP A 1 -11.36 15.34 24.10
CA ASP A 1 -9.95 15.09 23.67
C ASP A 1 -9.61 15.99 22.50
N ARG A 2 -8.41 16.62 22.54
CA ARG A 2 -7.91 17.47 21.46
C ARG A 2 -6.98 16.73 20.53
N TYR A 3 -6.15 15.88 21.11
CA TYR A 3 -5.13 15.09 20.42
C TYR A 3 -5.43 13.61 20.57
N LEU A 4 -5.34 12.88 19.49
CA LEU A 4 -5.47 11.42 19.45
C LEU A 4 -4.21 10.86 18.82
N LEU A 5 -3.58 9.92 19.51
CA LEU A 5 -2.39 9.21 19.04
C LEU A 5 -2.69 7.71 19.05
N THR A 6 -2.37 7.07 17.94
CA THR A 6 -2.38 5.62 17.82
C THR A 6 -1.02 5.16 17.32
N ALA A 7 -0.42 4.19 17.99
CA ALA A 7 0.80 3.54 17.56
C ALA A 7 0.58 2.03 17.55
N THR A 8 1.02 1.37 16.49
CA THR A 8 0.89 -0.08 16.32
C THR A 8 2.20 -0.66 15.83
N LEU A 9 2.55 -1.83 16.34
CA LEU A 9 3.65 -2.65 15.85
C LEU A 9 3.12 -4.05 15.55
N ARG A 10 3.26 -4.50 14.30
CA ARG A 10 2.90 -5.84 13.87
C ARG A 10 4.14 -6.61 13.46
N ALA A 11 4.21 -7.86 13.88
CA ALA A 11 5.24 -8.80 13.46
C ALA A 11 4.55 -9.95 12.71
N ASP A 12 4.93 -10.18 11.47
CA ASP A 12 4.37 -11.24 10.63
C ASP A 12 5.48 -12.20 10.21
N GLY A 13 5.15 -13.51 10.24
CA GLY A 13 6.04 -14.56 9.78
C GLY A 13 5.50 -15.25 8.53
N SER A 14 6.34 -15.44 7.51
CA SER A 14 5.95 -16.10 6.27
C SER A 14 6.83 -17.31 5.94
N SER A 15 6.20 -18.42 5.58
CA SER A 15 6.88 -19.61 5.05
C SER A 15 7.34 -19.46 3.60
N SER A 16 6.98 -18.38 2.93
CA SER A 16 7.44 -18.06 1.57
C SER A 16 8.92 -17.64 1.53
N PHE A 17 9.48 -17.28 2.68
CA PHE A 17 10.86 -16.81 2.82
C PHE A 17 11.74 -17.76 3.63
N ALA A 18 13.03 -17.69 3.41
CA ALA A 18 14.02 -18.41 4.19
C ALA A 18 13.98 -17.96 5.66
N LYS A 19 14.57 -18.78 6.55
CA LYS A 19 14.49 -18.56 8.01
C LYS A 19 14.96 -17.16 8.42
N GLU A 20 15.99 -16.67 7.74
CA GLU A 20 16.65 -15.38 8.00
C GLU A 20 15.78 -14.17 7.64
N SER A 21 14.92 -14.32 6.62
CA SER A 21 14.05 -13.25 6.07
C SER A 21 12.58 -13.48 6.37
N ARG A 22 12.25 -14.49 7.19
CA ARG A 22 10.88 -14.93 7.45
C ARG A 22 10.03 -13.88 8.16
N TRP A 23 10.62 -13.15 9.10
CA TRP A 23 9.91 -12.19 9.94
C TRP A 23 10.01 -10.79 9.38
N GLY A 24 8.85 -10.14 9.22
CA GLY A 24 8.70 -8.72 8.90
C GLY A 24 8.13 -7.95 10.09
N TRP A 25 8.58 -6.70 10.27
CA TRP A 25 8.12 -5.79 11.31
C TRP A 25 7.49 -4.56 10.69
N PHE A 26 6.23 -4.31 11.01
CA PHE A 26 5.41 -3.29 10.36
C PHE A 26 4.88 -2.29 11.38
N PRO A 27 5.65 -1.24 11.71
CA PRO A 27 5.21 -0.18 12.57
C PRO A 27 4.22 0.76 11.88
N SER A 28 3.32 1.37 12.66
CA SER A 28 2.48 2.47 12.20
C SER A 28 2.20 3.45 13.32
N VAL A 29 2.08 4.73 12.96
CA VAL A 29 1.70 5.83 13.87
C VAL A 29 0.69 6.71 13.17
N ALA A 30 -0.37 7.05 13.89
CA ALA A 30 -1.38 8.01 13.45
C ALA A 30 -1.62 9.06 14.53
N LEU A 31 -1.64 10.33 14.12
CA LEU A 31 -1.94 11.48 14.94
C LEU A 31 -3.15 12.21 14.37
N ALA A 32 -4.09 12.56 15.23
CA ALA A 32 -5.19 13.44 14.85
C ALA A 32 -5.30 14.58 15.85
N TRP A 33 -5.44 15.79 15.34
CA TRP A 33 -5.65 17.01 16.12
C TRP A 33 -7.01 17.61 15.79
N LYS A 34 -7.89 17.65 16.81
CA LYS A 34 -9.19 18.32 16.74
C LYS A 34 -9.00 19.80 17.04
N VAL A 35 -8.73 20.57 16.00
CA VAL A 35 -8.41 22.01 16.09
C VAL A 35 -9.60 22.82 16.58
N ASN A 36 -10.83 22.39 16.27
CA ASN A 36 -12.06 23.04 16.75
C ASN A 36 -12.21 23.01 18.29
N ASN A 37 -11.48 22.14 19.00
CA ASN A 37 -11.51 22.10 20.46
C ASN A 37 -10.48 23.05 21.13
N GLU A 38 -9.71 23.79 20.30
CA GLU A 38 -8.76 24.78 20.81
C GLU A 38 -9.45 26.09 21.20
N ALA A 39 -8.88 26.79 22.18
CA ALA A 39 -9.46 28.01 22.75
C ALA A 39 -9.70 29.11 21.69
N PHE A 40 -8.84 29.19 20.67
CA PHE A 40 -8.92 30.21 19.63
C PHE A 40 -9.99 29.94 18.56
N LEU A 41 -10.55 28.71 18.48
CA LEU A 41 -11.63 28.35 17.56
C LEU A 41 -12.95 28.00 18.26
N LYS A 42 -12.95 27.91 19.58
CA LYS A 42 -14.09 27.45 20.36
C LYS A 42 -15.34 28.30 20.17
N ASP A 43 -15.16 29.61 19.94
CA ASP A 43 -16.24 30.58 19.80
C ASP A 43 -16.61 30.88 18.33
N VAL A 44 -16.04 30.14 17.39
CA VAL A 44 -16.34 30.29 15.95
C VAL A 44 -17.49 29.37 15.57
N GLU A 45 -18.71 29.88 15.64
CA GLU A 45 -19.95 29.12 15.36
C GLU A 45 -20.01 28.51 13.95
N ALA A 46 -19.31 29.11 12.99
CA ALA A 46 -19.29 28.61 11.61
C ALA A 46 -18.55 27.27 11.45
N ILE A 47 -17.63 26.94 12.37
CA ILE A 47 -16.79 25.73 12.29
C ILE A 47 -17.31 24.69 13.28
N ASN A 48 -17.99 23.68 12.77
CA ASN A 48 -18.48 22.58 13.60
C ASN A 48 -17.41 21.55 13.92
N SER A 49 -16.55 21.26 12.93
CA SER A 49 -15.43 20.34 13.08
C SER A 49 -14.26 20.78 12.20
N LEU A 50 -13.09 20.80 12.78
CA LEU A 50 -11.84 20.97 12.06
C LEU A 50 -10.83 19.99 12.66
N LYS A 51 -10.43 19.00 11.86
CA LYS A 51 -9.52 17.95 12.30
C LYS A 51 -8.39 17.77 11.29
N LEU A 52 -7.16 17.83 11.78
CA LEU A 52 -5.96 17.48 11.03
C LEU A 52 -5.55 16.05 11.34
N ARG A 53 -5.16 15.31 10.32
CA ARG A 53 -4.71 13.91 10.42
C ARG A 53 -3.33 13.77 9.82
N LEU A 54 -2.45 13.07 10.52
CA LEU A 54 -1.13 12.65 10.07
C LEU A 54 -1.02 11.15 10.29
N GLY A 55 -0.56 10.44 9.29
CA GLY A 55 -0.36 9.01 9.37
C GLY A 55 0.94 8.59 8.70
N TRP A 56 1.65 7.68 9.33
CA TRP A 56 2.79 6.98 8.77
C TRP A 56 2.71 5.51 9.13
N GLY A 57 3.08 4.65 8.18
CA GLY A 57 3.13 3.22 8.44
C GLY A 57 3.83 2.45 7.36
N VAL A 58 4.30 1.26 7.76
CA VAL A 58 4.92 0.27 6.88
C VAL A 58 4.00 -0.91 6.72
N VAL A 59 3.80 -1.38 5.49
CA VAL A 59 3.02 -2.58 5.15
C VAL A 59 3.90 -3.54 4.37
N GLY A 60 3.88 -4.82 4.75
CA GLY A 60 4.59 -5.90 4.07
C GLY A 60 3.69 -6.66 3.11
N ASN A 61 4.25 -7.07 1.97
CA ASN A 61 3.66 -8.03 1.05
C ASN A 61 4.59 -9.23 0.89
N GLN A 62 4.01 -10.44 0.93
CA GLN A 62 4.76 -11.72 0.88
C GLN A 62 4.42 -12.54 -0.37
N TRP A 63 3.71 -11.98 -1.34
CA TRP A 63 3.15 -12.75 -2.44
C TRP A 63 4.21 -13.14 -3.48
N ALA A 64 4.97 -14.20 -3.17
CA ALA A 64 6.00 -14.79 -4.04
C ALA A 64 5.76 -16.30 -4.31
N GLY A 65 4.59 -16.82 -3.90
CA GLY A 65 4.30 -18.27 -3.95
C GLY A 65 4.88 -19.02 -2.74
N SER A 66 4.33 -20.22 -2.50
CA SER A 66 4.76 -21.06 -1.37
C SER A 66 6.17 -21.57 -1.59
N TYR A 67 7.03 -21.45 -0.57
CA TYR A 67 8.43 -21.93 -0.59
C TYR A 67 9.27 -21.38 -1.77
N ALA A 68 8.98 -20.15 -2.23
CA ALA A 68 9.65 -19.53 -3.38
C ALA A 68 11.16 -19.40 -3.20
N TYR A 69 11.66 -19.40 -1.96
CA TYR A 69 13.08 -19.35 -1.63
C TYR A 69 13.84 -20.69 -1.91
N GLY A 70 13.09 -21.81 -1.99
CA GLY A 70 13.63 -23.15 -2.16
C GLY A 70 13.40 -23.72 -3.56
N VAL A 71 13.92 -24.92 -3.77
CA VAL A 71 13.65 -25.70 -4.99
C VAL A 71 12.35 -26.48 -4.81
N THR A 72 11.41 -26.32 -5.73
CA THR A 72 10.24 -27.20 -5.85
C THR A 72 10.52 -28.29 -6.88
N MET A 73 10.00 -29.50 -6.67
CA MET A 73 10.09 -30.57 -7.64
C MET A 73 8.89 -30.53 -8.57
N ALA A 74 9.16 -30.63 -9.86
CA ALA A 74 8.14 -30.84 -10.89
C ALA A 74 8.30 -32.24 -11.49
N SER A 75 7.23 -32.82 -11.99
CA SER A 75 7.23 -34.15 -12.62
C SER A 75 7.04 -34.06 -14.12
N ALA A 76 7.70 -34.95 -14.86
CA ALA A 76 7.47 -35.14 -16.28
C ALA A 76 7.28 -36.62 -16.58
N ALA A 77 6.26 -36.92 -17.37
CA ALA A 77 6.05 -38.29 -17.87
C ALA A 77 7.06 -38.59 -18.98
N SER A 78 7.64 -39.78 -18.93
CA SER A 78 8.49 -40.32 -19.99
C SER A 78 8.06 -41.75 -20.36
N ILE A 79 8.60 -42.30 -21.43
CA ILE A 79 8.36 -43.69 -21.80
C ILE A 79 8.88 -44.71 -20.77
N TRP A 80 9.75 -44.26 -19.87
CA TRP A 80 10.34 -45.07 -18.79
C TRP A 80 9.66 -44.86 -17.44
N GLY A 81 8.57 -44.08 -17.39
CA GLY A 81 7.85 -43.71 -16.16
C GLY A 81 7.95 -42.21 -15.85
N THR A 82 7.50 -41.85 -14.63
CA THR A 82 7.54 -40.44 -14.16
C THR A 82 8.93 -40.05 -13.69
N GLY A 83 9.54 -39.08 -14.34
CA GLY A 83 10.76 -38.41 -13.91
C GLY A 83 10.46 -37.17 -13.06
N PHE A 84 11.45 -36.73 -12.25
CA PHE A 84 11.36 -35.51 -11.45
C PHE A 84 12.52 -34.58 -11.83
N TYR A 85 12.23 -33.25 -11.83
CA TYR A 85 13.21 -32.21 -12.11
C TYR A 85 12.95 -30.99 -11.22
N ALA A 86 13.91 -30.08 -11.13
CA ALA A 86 13.75 -28.82 -10.41
C ALA A 86 12.68 -27.97 -11.12
N GLY A 87 11.60 -27.63 -10.44
CA GLY A 87 10.48 -26.88 -11.02
C GLY A 87 10.71 -25.37 -11.04
N ASN A 88 11.66 -24.87 -10.24
CA ASN A 88 12.01 -23.44 -10.15
C ASN A 88 13.49 -23.28 -9.74
N TYR A 89 14.04 -22.11 -10.07
CA TYR A 89 15.30 -21.66 -9.48
C TYR A 89 15.05 -21.13 -8.08
N PRO A 90 15.85 -21.53 -7.06
CA PRO A 90 15.74 -21.04 -5.70
C PRO A 90 16.30 -19.62 -5.56
N ASN A 91 15.74 -18.86 -4.62
CA ASN A 91 16.32 -17.60 -4.17
C ASN A 91 16.20 -17.46 -2.65
N ARG A 92 17.26 -17.79 -1.91
CA ARG A 92 17.26 -17.73 -0.44
C ARG A 92 17.32 -16.32 0.13
N GLU A 93 17.69 -15.32 -0.70
CA GLU A 93 17.73 -13.90 -0.31
C GLU A 93 16.37 -13.22 -0.44
N LEU A 94 15.34 -13.97 -0.85
CA LEU A 94 14.00 -13.45 -0.99
C LEU A 94 13.47 -12.93 0.36
N LYS A 95 12.96 -11.71 0.35
CA LYS A 95 12.46 -11.00 1.53
C LYS A 95 11.14 -10.28 1.25
N TRP A 96 10.57 -9.71 2.30
CA TRP A 96 9.35 -8.92 2.22
C TRP A 96 9.49 -7.74 1.25
N GLU A 97 8.45 -7.54 0.44
CA GLU A 97 8.22 -6.27 -0.23
C GLU A 97 7.63 -5.31 0.80
N GLU A 98 8.15 -4.10 0.90
CA GLU A 98 7.76 -3.13 1.91
C GLU A 98 7.23 -1.86 1.27
N THR A 99 6.04 -1.44 1.71
CA THR A 99 5.45 -0.15 1.34
C THR A 99 5.46 0.79 2.54
N ASN A 100 6.23 1.85 2.44
CA ASN A 100 6.20 3.00 3.34
C ASN A 100 5.12 3.97 2.88
N SER A 101 4.17 4.30 3.76
CA SER A 101 3.07 5.22 3.47
C SER A 101 3.13 6.42 4.41
N PHE A 102 3.00 7.61 3.86
CA PHE A 102 2.81 8.85 4.59
C PHE A 102 1.52 9.53 4.12
N ASN A 103 0.65 9.94 5.04
CA ASN A 103 -0.65 10.52 4.75
C ASN A 103 -0.86 11.78 5.59
N VAL A 104 -1.42 12.81 4.96
CA VAL A 104 -1.89 14.05 5.60
C VAL A 104 -3.33 14.26 5.21
N GLY A 105 -4.21 14.50 6.18
CA GLY A 105 -5.62 14.71 5.93
C GLY A 105 -6.18 15.89 6.70
N LEU A 106 -7.19 16.51 6.13
CA LEU A 106 -7.99 17.60 6.70
C LEU A 106 -9.46 17.22 6.61
N ASP A 107 -10.17 17.24 7.74
CA ASP A 107 -11.62 17.09 7.80
C ASP A 107 -12.19 18.42 8.32
N LEU A 108 -13.04 19.05 7.54
CA LEU A 108 -13.69 20.33 7.86
C LEU A 108 -15.19 20.21 7.71
N ALA A 109 -15.93 20.59 8.74
CA ALA A 109 -17.38 20.71 8.70
C ALA A 109 -17.81 22.10 9.13
N LEU A 110 -18.66 22.73 8.32
CA LEU A 110 -19.09 24.12 8.47
C LEU A 110 -20.62 24.23 8.50
N PHE A 111 -21.12 25.31 9.16
CA PHE A 111 -22.52 25.73 9.15
C PHE A 111 -23.49 24.62 9.56
N ASN A 112 -23.29 24.06 10.76
CA ASN A 112 -24.06 22.92 11.29
C ASN A 112 -24.02 21.70 10.37
N ASN A 113 -22.82 21.36 9.88
CA ASN A 113 -22.54 20.24 8.96
C ASN A 113 -23.24 20.38 7.61
N ARG A 114 -23.59 21.62 7.20
CA ARG A 114 -24.14 21.85 5.86
C ARG A 114 -23.10 21.71 4.76
N ILE A 115 -21.83 21.96 5.09
CA ILE A 115 -20.70 21.80 4.18
C ILE A 115 -19.67 20.91 4.88
N GLU A 116 -19.39 19.79 4.29
CA GLU A 116 -18.34 18.88 4.71
C GLU A 116 -17.28 18.81 3.62
N PHE A 117 -16.04 19.14 3.97
CA PHE A 117 -14.90 19.08 3.08
C PHE A 117 -13.83 18.18 3.67
N ILE A 118 -13.38 17.20 2.89
CA ILE A 118 -12.29 16.29 3.25
C ILE A 118 -11.21 16.43 2.18
N ALA A 119 -9.98 16.62 2.62
CA ALA A 119 -8.82 16.65 1.74
C ALA A 119 -7.76 15.70 2.29
N ASP A 120 -7.26 14.82 1.43
CA ASP A 120 -6.18 13.89 1.75
C ASP A 120 -5.05 14.01 0.73
N ALA A 121 -3.82 14.00 1.22
CA ALA A 121 -2.62 13.86 0.41
C ALA A 121 -1.82 12.68 0.90
N TYR A 122 -1.29 11.88 -0.02
CA TYR A 122 -0.52 10.71 0.33
C TYR A 122 0.73 10.56 -0.52
N TYR A 123 1.72 9.93 0.08
CA TYR A 123 2.94 9.47 -0.57
C TYR A 123 3.24 8.05 -0.12
N LYS A 124 3.35 7.13 -1.08
CA LYS A 124 3.68 5.71 -0.84
C LYS A 124 4.93 5.37 -1.62
N LYS A 125 5.87 4.72 -0.97
CA LYS A 125 7.06 4.17 -1.60
C LYS A 125 7.13 2.68 -1.33
N THR A 126 7.13 1.88 -2.39
CA THR A 126 7.29 0.43 -2.32
C THR A 126 8.70 0.08 -2.76
N ASP A 127 9.43 -0.58 -1.90
CA ASP A 127 10.76 -1.09 -2.15
C ASP A 127 10.76 -2.62 -2.16
N ASN A 128 11.76 -3.23 -2.80
CA ASN A 128 11.92 -4.68 -2.89
C ASN A 128 10.72 -5.38 -3.55
N LEU A 129 10.18 -4.83 -4.64
CA LEU A 129 9.07 -5.42 -5.37
C LEU A 129 9.31 -6.90 -5.64
N LEU A 130 8.33 -7.73 -5.30
CA LEU A 130 8.37 -9.17 -5.55
C LEU A 130 7.94 -9.46 -6.99
N MET A 131 8.87 -9.94 -7.81
CA MET A 131 8.61 -10.28 -9.21
C MET A 131 9.37 -11.53 -9.64
N GLN A 132 8.92 -12.19 -10.69
CA GLN A 132 9.71 -13.23 -11.33
C GLN A 132 10.78 -12.61 -12.23
N ALA A 133 12.02 -13.06 -12.10
CA ALA A 133 13.09 -12.65 -12.99
C ALA A 133 12.78 -13.10 -14.43
N SER A 134 13.10 -12.26 -15.41
CA SER A 134 13.02 -12.67 -16.80
C SER A 134 14.31 -13.42 -17.17
N LEU A 135 14.19 -14.71 -17.46
CA LEU A 135 15.34 -15.53 -17.93
C LEU A 135 15.07 -15.97 -19.39
N PRO A 136 16.08 -15.87 -20.26
CA PRO A 136 15.96 -16.42 -21.62
C PRO A 136 15.67 -17.92 -21.58
N THR A 137 14.78 -18.40 -22.45
CA THR A 137 14.33 -19.80 -22.49
C THR A 137 15.48 -20.80 -22.67
N TYR A 138 16.54 -20.41 -23.40
CA TYR A 138 17.72 -21.24 -23.59
C TYR A 138 18.55 -21.45 -22.30
N VAL A 139 18.37 -20.55 -21.30
CA VAL A 139 19.00 -20.67 -19.97
C VAL A 139 18.08 -21.44 -19.02
N SER A 140 16.80 -21.12 -18.99
CA SER A 140 15.84 -21.66 -18.05
C SER A 140 15.28 -23.03 -18.44
N GLY A 141 15.16 -23.31 -19.74
CA GLY A 141 14.53 -24.53 -20.24
C GLY A 141 13.08 -24.63 -19.73
N LEU A 142 12.77 -25.73 -19.01
CA LEU A 142 11.49 -25.96 -18.36
C LEU A 142 11.40 -25.42 -16.92
N ILE A 143 12.52 -24.92 -16.38
CA ILE A 143 12.61 -24.49 -15.00
C ILE A 143 12.04 -23.06 -14.89
N ARG A 144 11.13 -22.83 -13.95
CA ARG A 144 10.57 -21.49 -13.69
C ARG A 144 11.64 -20.54 -13.18
N ALA A 145 11.60 -19.32 -13.69
CA ALA A 145 12.47 -18.25 -13.23
C ALA A 145 12.29 -18.00 -11.72
N PRO A 146 13.37 -17.60 -11.01
CA PRO A 146 13.31 -17.33 -9.58
C PRO A 146 12.45 -16.09 -9.29
N TRP A 147 11.83 -16.07 -8.13
CA TRP A 147 11.32 -14.85 -7.53
C TRP A 147 12.51 -14.01 -7.02
N VAL A 148 12.43 -12.72 -7.24
CA VAL A 148 13.46 -11.76 -6.81
C VAL A 148 12.80 -10.52 -6.22
N ASN A 149 13.52 -9.87 -5.32
CA ASN A 149 13.18 -8.53 -4.85
C ASN A 149 13.89 -7.54 -5.77
N ALA A 150 13.16 -6.99 -6.72
CA ALA A 150 13.73 -6.14 -7.73
C ALA A 150 12.82 -4.98 -8.06
N GLY A 151 13.39 -3.80 -8.10
CA GLY A 151 12.64 -2.60 -8.40
C GLY A 151 12.08 -1.88 -7.17
N ALA A 152 11.61 -0.67 -7.43
CA ALA A 152 10.90 0.19 -6.50
C ALA A 152 9.91 1.05 -7.27
N MET A 153 8.83 1.42 -6.60
CA MET A 153 7.82 2.31 -7.17
C MET A 153 7.38 3.35 -6.15
N THR A 154 6.95 4.50 -6.64
CA THR A 154 6.30 5.53 -5.84
C THR A 154 4.90 5.78 -6.34
N ASN A 155 4.00 6.04 -5.40
CA ASN A 155 2.64 6.45 -5.68
C ASN A 155 2.31 7.64 -4.79
N LYS A 156 1.89 8.75 -5.39
CA LYS A 156 1.52 9.96 -4.68
C LYS A 156 0.26 10.56 -5.27
N GLY A 157 -0.56 11.16 -4.42
CA GLY A 157 -1.81 11.73 -4.90
C GLY A 157 -2.44 12.64 -3.89
N VAL A 158 -3.49 13.30 -4.37
CA VAL A 158 -4.40 14.13 -3.57
C VAL A 158 -5.83 13.74 -3.89
N GLU A 159 -6.67 13.76 -2.86
CA GLU A 159 -8.08 13.43 -2.93
C GLU A 159 -8.89 14.51 -2.22
N PHE A 160 -9.99 14.94 -2.82
CA PHE A 160 -10.89 15.92 -2.27
C PHE A 160 -12.31 15.39 -2.32
N THR A 161 -13.03 15.53 -1.22
CA THR A 161 -14.48 15.23 -1.15
C THR A 161 -15.19 16.43 -0.57
N LEU A 162 -16.23 16.89 -1.25
CA LEU A 162 -17.11 17.96 -0.81
C LEU A 162 -18.54 17.45 -0.79
N ASN A 163 -19.16 17.44 0.38
CA ASN A 163 -20.56 17.14 0.57
C ASN A 163 -21.28 18.41 1.03
N THR A 164 -22.45 18.68 0.45
CA THR A 164 -23.26 19.84 0.81
C THR A 164 -24.71 19.46 1.00
N HIS A 165 -25.32 20.00 2.06
CA HIS A 165 -26.76 19.97 2.30
C HIS A 165 -27.36 21.30 1.84
N ASN A 166 -27.76 21.36 0.57
CA ASN A 166 -28.19 22.60 -0.08
C ASN A 166 -29.56 23.08 0.46
N ILE A 167 -30.51 22.16 0.52
CA ILE A 167 -31.87 22.43 1.02
C ILE A 167 -32.26 21.28 1.95
N GLN A 168 -32.76 21.62 3.10
CA GLN A 168 -33.32 20.66 4.05
C GLN A 168 -34.59 21.28 4.67
N THR A 169 -35.73 20.81 4.19
CA THR A 169 -37.07 21.18 4.71
C THR A 169 -37.77 19.91 5.17
N ARG A 170 -38.96 20.04 5.72
CA ARG A 170 -39.76 18.91 6.18
C ARG A 170 -40.09 17.93 5.05
N ASP A 171 -40.35 18.44 3.85
CA ASP A 171 -40.89 17.66 2.73
C ASP A 171 -39.91 17.53 1.56
N PHE A 172 -38.76 18.25 1.60
CA PHE A 172 -37.78 18.24 0.54
C PHE A 172 -36.36 18.35 1.09
N THR A 173 -35.49 17.46 0.63
CA THR A 173 -34.05 17.47 0.94
C THR A 173 -33.24 17.38 -0.34
N TRP A 174 -32.30 18.30 -0.51
CA TRP A 174 -31.33 18.26 -1.59
C TRP A 174 -29.92 18.30 -1.06
N THR A 175 -29.15 17.25 -1.37
CA THR A 175 -27.73 17.14 -1.08
C THR A 175 -26.93 17.04 -2.36
N SER A 176 -25.69 17.52 -2.35
CA SER A 176 -24.75 17.36 -3.45
C SER A 176 -23.43 16.81 -2.92
N GLY A 177 -22.82 15.91 -3.69
CA GLY A 177 -21.50 15.36 -3.39
C GLY A 177 -20.59 15.47 -4.60
N LEU A 178 -19.34 15.90 -4.38
CA LEU A 178 -18.30 15.97 -5.38
C LEU A 178 -17.04 15.27 -4.82
N THR A 179 -16.49 14.35 -5.59
CA THR A 179 -15.20 13.71 -5.27
C THR A 179 -14.25 13.92 -6.44
N PHE A 180 -13.03 14.30 -6.13
CA PHE A 180 -11.98 14.51 -7.11
C PHE A 180 -10.68 13.89 -6.60
N SER A 181 -9.94 13.18 -7.48
CA SER A 181 -8.65 12.60 -7.14
C SER A 181 -7.66 12.75 -8.28
N ILE A 182 -6.40 13.01 -7.92
CA ILE A 182 -5.27 12.95 -8.84
C ILE A 182 -4.26 11.97 -8.24
N ASN A 183 -3.81 11.03 -9.05
CA ASN A 183 -2.83 10.02 -8.69
C ASN A 183 -1.68 10.04 -9.69
N HIS A 184 -0.45 9.95 -9.19
CA HIS A 184 0.74 9.76 -9.99
C HIS A 184 1.51 8.55 -9.48
N ASN A 185 1.72 7.59 -10.37
CA ASN A 185 2.45 6.36 -10.09
C ASN A 185 3.68 6.28 -10.97
N GLU A 186 4.83 5.97 -10.39
CA GLU A 186 6.12 5.94 -11.08
C GLU A 186 6.95 4.76 -10.58
N VAL A 187 7.49 3.97 -11.52
CA VAL A 187 8.51 2.97 -11.23
C VAL A 187 9.86 3.68 -11.17
N THR A 188 10.44 3.74 -9.98
CA THR A 188 11.67 4.50 -9.70
C THR A 188 12.94 3.67 -9.86
N LYS A 189 12.82 2.34 -9.82
CA LYS A 189 13.93 1.41 -10.00
C LYS A 189 13.47 0.14 -10.68
N LEU A 190 14.24 -0.36 -11.64
CA LEU A 190 14.09 -1.66 -12.29
C LEU A 190 15.20 -2.62 -11.89
N TYR A 191 15.00 -3.91 -12.14
CA TYR A 191 15.98 -4.97 -11.86
C TYR A 191 17.29 -4.77 -12.63
N SER A 192 17.21 -4.31 -13.89
CA SER A 192 18.38 -3.92 -14.67
C SER A 192 18.01 -2.72 -15.58
N GLU A 193 18.99 -1.92 -15.94
CA GLU A 193 18.81 -0.79 -16.86
C GLU A 193 18.30 -1.21 -18.27
N SER A 194 18.42 -2.52 -18.61
CA SER A 194 17.99 -3.09 -19.88
C SER A 194 16.67 -3.86 -19.85
N SER A 195 16.01 -4.00 -18.68
CA SER A 195 14.74 -4.70 -18.60
C SER A 195 13.59 -3.77 -19.00
N ALA A 196 13.18 -3.85 -20.27
CA ALA A 196 11.92 -3.29 -20.70
C ALA A 196 10.76 -4.03 -19.99
N ILE A 197 9.88 -3.30 -19.34
CA ILE A 197 8.59 -3.84 -18.89
C ILE A 197 7.74 -3.94 -20.14
N SER A 198 7.57 -5.15 -20.69
CA SER A 198 6.54 -5.43 -21.69
C SER A 198 5.20 -5.47 -20.93
N GLY A 199 4.38 -4.43 -21.12
CA GLY A 199 2.98 -4.40 -20.68
C GLY A 199 2.10 -5.27 -21.56
#